data_256a8cb2cdcad05eb7149ac750d8ae59
#
_entry.id   256a8cb2cdcad05eb7149ac750d8ae59
#
_cell.length_a   1.000
_cell.length_b   1.000
_cell.length_c   1.000
_cell.angle_alpha   90.00
_cell.angle_beta   90.00
_cell.angle_gamma   90.00
#
_symmetry.space_group_name_H-M   'P 1'
#
loop_
_entity.id
_entity.type
_entity.pdbx_description
1 polymer ?
#
loop_
_entity_poly.entity_id
_entity_poly.type
_entity_poly.pdbx_seq_one_letter_code
_entity_poly.pdbx_strand_id
1 'polypeptide(L)'
;TTSVAVLDRQGNLVDEVRRVLKVKPGRRGLAQSEMVFQHTRNLPELIEKIFYRHDMKIIGIGVSKQPRPIENSYMPAFLSGYGLARSLAATLGAELVPISHQENHLEAGIWSSGFKGSSKFLMLHASGGTTDLLLAEANATGNFALNEIGGSIDLNAGQYVDRVGVALGMKFPAGAELEKIAAQSDEIYSLPVSVRDCEISLSGPATAASRAIEAGVAPSKIALGVENSLAESFARCLLNAAKEHQISEVLLVGGVTANKYIRKHISEKLAEHNIMLYVPDSLYSSDNAVGCAAAARRMLEKCNDR
;
A
#
# COMPACT_ATOMS: atom_id res chain seq x y z
N THR A 1 3.98 -8.02 -6.88
CA THR A 1 3.63 -9.31 -6.26
C THR A 1 2.49 -9.99 -7.01
N THR A 2 2.57 -11.31 -7.26
CA THR A 2 1.43 -12.14 -7.65
C THR A 2 0.82 -12.72 -6.38
N SER A 3 -0.48 -12.56 -6.16
CA SER A 3 -1.16 -13.05 -4.96
C SER A 3 -2.57 -13.54 -5.26
N VAL A 4 -3.02 -14.53 -4.48
CA VAL A 4 -4.38 -15.06 -4.48
C VAL A 4 -4.79 -15.24 -3.02
N ALA A 5 -5.99 -14.81 -2.67
CA ALA A 5 -6.54 -14.94 -1.32
C ALA A 5 -8.00 -15.39 -1.39
N VAL A 6 -8.44 -16.12 -0.39
CA VAL A 6 -9.82 -16.58 -0.24
C VAL A 6 -10.35 -16.16 1.11
N LEU A 7 -11.49 -15.50 1.12
CA LEU A 7 -12.29 -15.21 2.31
C LEU A 7 -13.55 -16.07 2.31
N ASP A 8 -13.98 -16.47 3.50
CA ASP A 8 -15.30 -17.06 3.66
C ASP A 8 -16.42 -15.98 3.66
N ARG A 9 -17.67 -16.39 3.77
CA ARG A 9 -18.82 -15.47 3.81
C ARG A 9 -18.78 -14.54 5.03
N GLN A 10 -18.18 -14.98 6.13
CA GLN A 10 -18.02 -14.21 7.37
C GLN A 10 -16.88 -13.19 7.28
N GLY A 11 -16.02 -13.28 6.24
CA GLY A 11 -14.87 -12.42 6.02
C GLY A 11 -13.60 -12.93 6.69
N ASN A 12 -13.59 -14.17 7.16
CA ASN A 12 -12.37 -14.77 7.69
C ASN A 12 -11.46 -15.21 6.54
N LEU A 13 -10.16 -15.07 6.72
CA LEU A 13 -9.17 -15.56 5.75
C LEU A 13 -9.11 -17.09 5.81
N VAL A 14 -9.46 -17.74 4.69
CA VAL A 14 -9.35 -19.19 4.51
C VAL A 14 -7.94 -19.58 4.11
N ASP A 15 -7.40 -18.91 3.08
CA ASP A 15 -6.02 -19.14 2.60
C ASP A 15 -5.52 -17.93 1.81
N GLU A 16 -4.21 -17.77 1.80
CA GLU A 16 -3.52 -16.78 1.00
C GLU A 16 -2.17 -17.30 0.52
N VAL A 17 -1.87 -17.08 -0.75
CA VAL A 17 -0.58 -17.41 -1.34
C VAL A 17 -0.04 -16.22 -2.12
N ARG A 18 1.26 -15.94 -1.93
CA ARG A 18 1.96 -14.83 -2.58
C ARG A 18 3.26 -15.28 -3.22
N ARG A 19 3.61 -14.63 -4.31
CA ARG A 19 4.91 -14.76 -4.94
C ARG A 19 5.41 -13.39 -5.38
N VAL A 20 6.47 -12.93 -4.74
CA VAL A 20 7.16 -11.68 -5.13
C VAL A 20 7.77 -11.87 -6.51
N LEU A 21 7.60 -10.87 -7.38
CA LEU A 21 8.22 -10.90 -8.71
C LEU A 21 9.74 -10.79 -8.61
N LYS A 22 10.43 -11.57 -9.41
CA LYS A 22 11.89 -11.61 -9.41
C LYS A 22 12.44 -10.45 -10.22
N VAL A 23 13.24 -9.60 -9.58
CA VAL A 23 14.01 -8.54 -10.23
C VAL A 23 15.43 -9.02 -10.48
N LYS A 24 15.96 -8.81 -11.69
CA LYS A 24 17.35 -9.20 -12.01
C LYS A 24 18.34 -8.38 -11.16
N PRO A 25 19.46 -8.99 -10.71
CA PRO A 25 20.49 -8.26 -9.97
C PRO A 25 20.91 -6.97 -10.69
N GLY A 26 21.05 -5.88 -9.95
CA GLY A 26 21.43 -4.57 -10.48
C GLY A 26 20.30 -3.76 -11.12
N ARG A 27 19.08 -4.29 -11.22
CA ARG A 27 17.88 -3.53 -11.66
C ARG A 27 17.10 -3.01 -10.47
N ARG A 28 16.49 -1.82 -10.63
CA ARG A 28 15.65 -1.16 -9.61
C ARG A 28 14.15 -1.32 -9.88
N GLY A 29 13.76 -2.25 -10.76
CA GLY A 29 12.37 -2.49 -11.13
C GLY A 29 12.26 -3.49 -12.27
N LEU A 30 11.01 -3.76 -12.71
CA LEU A 30 10.67 -4.68 -13.79
C LEU A 30 10.02 -3.92 -14.95
N ALA A 31 10.36 -4.32 -16.18
CA ALA A 31 9.60 -3.89 -17.35
C ALA A 31 8.18 -4.47 -17.29
N GLN A 32 7.21 -3.76 -17.86
CA GLN A 32 5.80 -4.20 -17.87
C GLN A 32 5.62 -5.58 -18.53
N SER A 33 6.32 -5.85 -19.62
CA SER A 33 6.30 -7.15 -20.28
C SER A 33 6.80 -8.28 -19.39
N GLU A 34 7.82 -8.04 -18.59
CA GLU A 34 8.36 -9.01 -17.64
C GLU A 34 7.37 -9.23 -16.46
N MET A 35 6.68 -8.19 -16.01
CA MET A 35 5.62 -8.32 -15.00
C MET A 35 4.47 -9.19 -15.52
N VAL A 36 3.98 -8.91 -16.75
CA VAL A 36 2.94 -9.70 -17.42
C VAL A 36 3.37 -11.16 -17.52
N PHE A 37 4.59 -11.43 -18.00
CA PHE A 37 5.12 -12.77 -18.12
C PHE A 37 5.15 -13.53 -16.79
N GLN A 38 5.67 -12.90 -15.74
CA GLN A 38 5.76 -13.53 -14.44
C GLN A 38 4.37 -13.75 -13.81
N HIS A 39 3.44 -12.78 -13.92
CA HIS A 39 2.07 -12.95 -13.44
C HIS A 39 1.36 -14.09 -14.17
N THR A 40 1.46 -14.16 -15.50
CA THR A 40 0.84 -15.22 -16.30
C THR A 40 1.33 -16.62 -15.89
N ARG A 41 2.61 -16.75 -15.56
CA ARG A 41 3.17 -18.03 -15.08
C ARG A 41 2.78 -18.35 -13.63
N ASN A 42 2.77 -17.34 -12.77
CA ASN A 42 2.59 -17.56 -11.34
C ASN A 42 1.13 -17.82 -10.97
N LEU A 43 0.18 -17.13 -11.60
CA LEU A 43 -1.24 -17.18 -11.21
C LEU A 43 -1.83 -18.59 -11.22
N PRO A 44 -1.68 -19.41 -12.28
CA PRO A 44 -2.20 -20.78 -12.28
C PRO A 44 -1.64 -21.61 -11.12
N GLU A 45 -0.33 -21.59 -10.91
CA GLU A 45 0.31 -22.34 -9.83
C GLU A 45 -0.15 -21.92 -8.42
N LEU A 46 -0.44 -20.63 -8.21
CA LEU A 46 -0.96 -20.15 -6.93
C LEU A 46 -2.41 -20.55 -6.72
N ILE A 47 -3.22 -20.51 -7.75
CA ILE A 47 -4.63 -20.97 -7.70
C ILE A 47 -4.68 -22.47 -7.42
N GLU A 48 -3.92 -23.27 -8.17
CA GLU A 48 -3.84 -24.72 -7.97
C GLU A 48 -3.47 -25.07 -6.52
N LYS A 49 -2.52 -24.36 -5.91
CA LYS A 49 -2.14 -24.58 -4.50
C LYS A 49 -3.29 -24.40 -3.53
N ILE A 50 -4.13 -23.38 -3.73
CA ILE A 50 -5.30 -23.12 -2.87
C ILE A 50 -6.35 -24.22 -3.06
N PHE A 51 -6.69 -24.54 -4.31
CA PHE A 51 -7.70 -25.54 -4.61
C PHE A 51 -7.26 -26.98 -4.27
N TYR A 52 -5.96 -27.24 -4.25
CA TYR A 52 -5.45 -28.53 -3.76
C TYR A 52 -5.66 -28.72 -2.25
N ARG A 53 -5.67 -27.60 -1.49
CA ARG A 53 -5.81 -27.64 -0.01
C ARG A 53 -7.25 -27.56 0.45
N HIS A 54 -8.13 -26.98 -0.35
CA HIS A 54 -9.49 -26.63 0.08
C HIS A 54 -10.50 -27.02 -1.00
N ASP A 55 -11.51 -27.80 -0.58
CA ASP A 55 -12.71 -28.02 -1.38
C ASP A 55 -13.71 -26.90 -1.08
N MET A 56 -13.96 -26.03 -2.07
CA MET A 56 -14.78 -24.83 -1.88
C MET A 56 -15.55 -24.45 -3.15
N LYS A 57 -16.71 -23.85 -2.96
CA LYS A 57 -17.46 -23.22 -4.03
C LYS A 57 -17.15 -21.74 -4.08
N ILE A 58 -16.61 -21.26 -5.19
CA ILE A 58 -16.37 -19.85 -5.44
C ILE A 58 -17.66 -19.18 -5.92
N ILE A 59 -18.08 -18.13 -5.21
CA ILE A 59 -19.31 -17.37 -5.52
C ILE A 59 -18.99 -15.95 -6.03
N GLY A 60 -17.79 -15.45 -5.79
CA GLY A 60 -17.34 -14.16 -6.29
C GLY A 60 -15.83 -14.11 -6.45
N ILE A 61 -15.36 -13.31 -7.39
CA ILE A 61 -13.95 -13.11 -7.71
C ILE A 61 -13.67 -11.62 -7.77
N GLY A 62 -12.92 -11.11 -6.78
CA GLY A 62 -12.37 -9.76 -6.80
C GLY A 62 -11.03 -9.73 -7.53
N VAL A 63 -10.77 -8.69 -8.29
CA VAL A 63 -9.51 -8.55 -9.03
C VAL A 63 -9.13 -7.10 -9.28
N SER A 64 -7.84 -6.78 -9.13
CA SER A 64 -7.30 -5.48 -9.56
C SER A 64 -7.17 -5.45 -11.08
N LYS A 65 -7.90 -4.53 -11.74
CA LYS A 65 -7.89 -4.37 -13.21
C LYS A 65 -7.00 -3.22 -13.69
N GLN A 66 -6.67 -2.28 -12.82
CA GLN A 66 -5.96 -1.04 -13.15
C GLN A 66 -5.30 -0.44 -11.89
N PRO A 67 -4.32 0.49 -12.01
CA PRO A 67 -3.65 1.10 -10.87
C PRO A 67 -4.58 1.94 -9.96
N ARG A 68 -5.29 2.91 -10.52
CA ARG A 68 -6.14 3.88 -9.80
C ARG A 68 -7.58 3.83 -10.29
N PRO A 69 -8.57 4.25 -9.48
CA PRO A 69 -10.00 4.25 -9.86
C PRO A 69 -10.38 5.48 -10.70
N ILE A 70 -9.54 5.84 -11.67
CA ILE A 70 -9.76 6.95 -12.59
C ILE A 70 -9.80 6.47 -14.02
N GLU A 71 -10.50 7.22 -14.88
CA GLU A 71 -10.56 6.94 -16.30
C GLU A 71 -9.14 6.94 -16.91
N ASN A 72 -8.88 6.04 -17.85
CA ASN A 72 -7.58 5.87 -18.51
C ASN A 72 -6.41 5.43 -17.60
N SER A 73 -6.64 5.05 -16.36
CA SER A 73 -5.64 4.40 -15.53
C SER A 73 -5.34 3.01 -16.08
N TYR A 74 -4.18 2.83 -16.70
CA TYR A 74 -3.81 1.61 -17.39
C TYR A 74 -2.38 1.17 -17.08
N MET A 75 -2.21 -0.12 -16.82
CA MET A 75 -0.90 -0.74 -16.71
C MET A 75 -0.99 -2.21 -17.17
N PRO A 76 -0.19 -2.63 -18.17
CA PRO A 76 -0.25 -3.99 -18.75
C PRO A 76 -0.19 -5.14 -17.73
N ALA A 77 0.55 -4.97 -16.65
CA ALA A 77 0.69 -6.00 -15.61
C ALA A 77 -0.65 -6.49 -15.03
N PHE A 78 -1.67 -5.64 -14.97
CA PHE A 78 -2.99 -6.01 -14.45
C PHE A 78 -3.80 -6.90 -15.42
N LEU A 79 -3.48 -6.89 -16.72
CA LEU A 79 -4.21 -7.68 -17.71
C LEU A 79 -4.15 -9.20 -17.45
N SER A 80 -3.02 -9.69 -16.93
CA SER A 80 -2.86 -11.12 -16.63
C SER A 80 -3.87 -11.59 -15.56
N GLY A 81 -3.93 -10.85 -14.45
CA GLY A 81 -4.88 -11.15 -13.36
C GLY A 81 -6.33 -10.95 -13.79
N TYR A 82 -6.63 -9.82 -14.43
CA TYR A 82 -7.97 -9.48 -14.85
C TYR A 82 -8.52 -10.44 -15.92
N GLY A 83 -7.70 -10.80 -16.92
CA GLY A 83 -8.10 -11.76 -17.95
C GLY A 83 -8.42 -13.14 -17.38
N LEU A 84 -7.56 -13.63 -16.47
CA LEU A 84 -7.78 -14.92 -15.82
C LEU A 84 -9.04 -14.89 -14.91
N ALA A 85 -9.22 -13.84 -14.12
CA ALA A 85 -10.38 -13.68 -13.24
C ALA A 85 -11.70 -13.67 -14.04
N ARG A 86 -11.75 -12.99 -15.19
CA ARG A 86 -12.90 -13.00 -16.09
C ARG A 86 -13.23 -14.41 -16.61
N SER A 87 -12.21 -15.15 -17.03
CA SER A 87 -12.39 -16.52 -17.52
C SER A 87 -12.91 -17.45 -16.43
N LEU A 88 -12.32 -17.36 -15.23
CA LEU A 88 -12.77 -18.15 -14.07
C LEU A 88 -14.21 -17.79 -13.66
N ALA A 89 -14.53 -16.49 -13.57
CA ALA A 89 -15.88 -16.05 -13.21
C ALA A 89 -16.93 -16.60 -14.18
N ALA A 90 -16.68 -16.50 -15.49
CA ALA A 90 -17.58 -17.02 -16.50
C ALA A 90 -17.73 -18.56 -16.44
N THR A 91 -16.64 -19.28 -16.19
CA THR A 91 -16.64 -20.76 -16.12
C THR A 91 -17.33 -21.28 -14.86
N LEU A 92 -17.11 -20.60 -13.72
CA LEU A 92 -17.64 -21.01 -12.41
C LEU A 92 -19.04 -20.45 -12.13
N GLY A 93 -19.55 -19.53 -12.96
CA GLY A 93 -20.79 -18.80 -12.68
C GLY A 93 -20.68 -17.91 -11.45
N ALA A 94 -19.46 -17.40 -11.17
CA ALA A 94 -19.18 -16.54 -10.04
C ALA A 94 -19.30 -15.05 -10.43
N GLU A 95 -19.70 -14.21 -9.47
CA GLU A 95 -19.74 -12.75 -9.67
C GLU A 95 -18.32 -12.19 -9.83
N LEU A 96 -18.11 -11.34 -10.85
CA LEU A 96 -16.83 -10.66 -11.07
C LEU A 96 -16.86 -9.25 -10.51
N VAL A 97 -15.93 -8.94 -9.59
CA VAL A 97 -15.80 -7.61 -8.95
C VAL A 97 -14.44 -6.99 -9.32
N PRO A 98 -14.36 -6.24 -10.43
CA PRO A 98 -13.14 -5.54 -10.80
C PRO A 98 -12.99 -4.24 -10.00
N ILE A 99 -11.84 -4.07 -9.36
CA ILE A 99 -11.45 -2.86 -8.62
C ILE A 99 -10.10 -2.34 -9.14
N SER A 100 -9.66 -1.18 -8.68
CA SER A 100 -8.30 -0.71 -8.88
C SER A 100 -7.35 -1.29 -7.82
N HIS A 101 -6.05 -1.19 -8.08
CA HIS A 101 -5.04 -1.56 -7.10
C HIS A 101 -5.08 -0.68 -5.83
N GLN A 102 -5.39 0.59 -6.01
CA GLN A 102 -5.54 1.53 -4.91
C GLN A 102 -6.74 1.16 -4.01
N GLU A 103 -7.88 0.75 -4.62
CA GLU A 103 -9.02 0.21 -3.88
C GLU A 103 -8.69 -1.13 -3.21
N ASN A 104 -7.85 -1.97 -3.81
CA ASN A 104 -7.39 -3.19 -3.15
C ASN A 104 -6.61 -2.89 -1.86
N HIS A 105 -5.73 -1.88 -1.86
CA HIS A 105 -5.05 -1.45 -0.64
C HIS A 105 -6.01 -0.88 0.40
N LEU A 106 -7.00 -0.10 -0.02
CA LEU A 106 -8.06 0.39 0.85
C LEU A 106 -8.80 -0.76 1.54
N GLU A 107 -9.32 -1.70 0.75
CA GLU A 107 -10.11 -2.82 1.25
C GLU A 107 -9.30 -3.76 2.16
N ALA A 108 -8.06 -4.03 1.82
CA ALA A 108 -7.14 -4.80 2.67
C ALA A 108 -6.85 -4.07 3.99
N GLY A 109 -6.69 -2.74 3.92
CA GLY A 109 -6.50 -1.88 5.08
C GLY A 109 -7.71 -1.88 6.01
N ILE A 110 -8.91 -1.71 5.49
CA ILE A 110 -10.17 -1.78 6.25
C ILE A 110 -10.33 -3.15 6.88
N TRP A 111 -10.17 -4.21 6.11
CA TRP A 111 -10.34 -5.58 6.58
C TRP A 111 -9.37 -5.93 7.71
N SER A 112 -8.10 -5.52 7.60
CA SER A 112 -7.04 -5.92 8.53
C SER A 112 -6.91 -5.02 9.77
N SER A 113 -7.29 -3.73 9.67
CA SER A 113 -7.11 -2.78 10.78
C SER A 113 -8.25 -2.77 11.79
N GLY A 114 -9.34 -3.48 11.53
CA GLY A 114 -10.56 -3.40 12.32
C GLY A 114 -11.29 -2.07 12.18
N PHE A 115 -11.00 -1.31 11.12
CA PHE A 115 -11.69 -0.08 10.77
C PHE A 115 -13.19 -0.35 10.54
N LYS A 116 -14.03 0.18 11.40
CA LYS A 116 -15.49 0.04 11.28
C LYS A 116 -16.15 1.17 10.48
N GLY A 117 -15.31 2.11 10.04
CA GLY A 117 -15.55 3.12 9.03
C GLY A 117 -16.57 4.19 9.34
N SER A 118 -16.13 5.42 9.43
CA SER A 118 -16.97 6.55 9.04
C SER A 118 -17.18 6.55 7.52
N SER A 119 -18.24 7.23 7.08
CA SER A 119 -18.51 7.41 5.66
C SER A 119 -17.45 8.26 4.94
N LYS A 120 -16.56 8.91 5.70
CA LYS A 120 -15.53 9.81 5.18
C LYS A 120 -14.29 9.77 6.08
N PHE A 121 -13.11 9.50 5.50
CA PHE A 121 -11.83 9.42 6.20
C PHE A 121 -10.66 9.69 5.26
N LEU A 122 -9.46 9.91 5.83
CA LEU A 122 -8.24 10.04 5.06
C LEU A 122 -7.55 8.68 4.90
N MET A 123 -6.96 8.45 3.74
CA MET A 123 -6.10 7.31 3.48
C MET A 123 -4.75 7.80 2.97
N LEU A 124 -3.67 7.50 3.69
CA LEU A 124 -2.31 7.69 3.19
C LEU A 124 -1.80 6.37 2.60
N HIS A 125 -1.56 6.37 1.29
CA HIS A 125 -0.97 5.24 0.58
C HIS A 125 0.49 5.53 0.29
N ALA A 126 1.42 4.91 1.02
CA ALA A 126 2.85 5.08 0.84
C ALA A 126 3.55 3.75 0.53
N SER A 127 4.03 3.61 -0.70
CA SER A 127 4.66 2.41 -1.25
C SER A 127 5.92 2.75 -2.06
N GLY A 128 6.50 1.76 -2.73
CA GLY A 128 7.63 1.95 -3.66
C GLY A 128 7.29 2.82 -4.87
N GLY A 129 6.05 2.79 -5.33
CA GLY A 129 5.60 3.48 -6.55
C GLY A 129 4.55 4.57 -6.33
N THR A 130 4.11 4.77 -5.07
CA THR A 130 3.00 5.66 -4.75
C THR A 130 3.23 6.35 -3.42
N THR A 131 2.88 7.63 -3.35
CA THR A 131 2.81 8.39 -2.09
C THR A 131 1.67 9.38 -2.26
N ASP A 132 0.45 8.89 -2.09
CA ASP A 132 -0.79 9.63 -2.31
C ASP A 132 -1.52 9.81 -0.98
N LEU A 133 -2.03 11.01 -0.74
CA LEU A 133 -3.01 11.30 0.29
C LEU A 133 -4.39 11.37 -0.36
N LEU A 134 -5.29 10.53 0.08
CA LEU A 134 -6.61 10.34 -0.50
C LEU A 134 -7.70 10.66 0.52
N LEU A 135 -8.73 11.31 0.06
CA LEU A 135 -10.00 11.42 0.76
C LEU A 135 -10.90 10.28 0.27
N ALA A 136 -11.24 9.37 1.18
CA ALA A 136 -12.15 8.28 0.93
C ALA A 136 -13.56 8.67 1.39
N GLU A 137 -14.54 8.61 0.49
CA GLU A 137 -15.94 8.94 0.76
C GLU A 137 -16.86 7.80 0.32
N ALA A 138 -17.69 7.31 1.25
CA ALA A 138 -18.64 6.25 0.92
C ALA A 138 -19.69 6.78 -0.08
N ASN A 139 -19.88 6.05 -1.16
CA ASN A 139 -20.91 6.35 -2.15
C ASN A 139 -22.22 5.59 -1.87
N ALA A 140 -23.29 5.89 -2.61
CA ALA A 140 -24.60 5.27 -2.44
C ALA A 140 -24.60 3.73 -2.61
N THR A 141 -23.63 3.19 -3.32
CA THR A 141 -23.44 1.73 -3.45
C THR A 141 -22.65 1.15 -2.27
N GLY A 142 -22.17 2.01 -1.35
CA GLY A 142 -21.36 1.68 -0.17
C GLY A 142 -19.93 1.28 -0.52
N ASN A 143 -19.49 1.54 -1.74
CA ASN A 143 -18.07 1.57 -2.09
C ASN A 143 -17.50 2.93 -1.71
N PHE A 144 -16.18 3.06 -1.71
CA PHE A 144 -15.53 4.34 -1.47
C PHE A 144 -15.08 4.97 -2.78
N ALA A 145 -15.46 6.23 -2.98
CA ALA A 145 -14.79 7.10 -3.94
C ALA A 145 -13.46 7.54 -3.32
N LEU A 146 -12.38 7.47 -4.10
CA LEU A 146 -11.05 7.89 -3.68
C LEU A 146 -10.65 9.14 -4.45
N ASN A 147 -10.57 10.26 -3.77
CA ASN A 147 -10.17 11.55 -4.33
C ASN A 147 -8.74 11.86 -3.86
N GLU A 148 -7.81 12.02 -4.77
CA GLU A 148 -6.43 12.44 -4.46
C GLU A 148 -6.45 13.92 -4.06
N ILE A 149 -6.02 14.21 -2.84
CA ILE A 149 -6.01 15.57 -2.25
C ILE A 149 -4.59 16.04 -1.92
N GLY A 150 -3.58 15.18 -2.12
CA GLY A 150 -2.18 15.49 -1.86
C GLY A 150 -1.29 14.27 -2.00
N GLY A 151 -0.06 14.40 -1.53
CA GLY A 151 0.94 13.34 -1.59
C GLY A 151 2.30 13.86 -2.02
N SER A 152 3.16 13.00 -2.55
CA SER A 152 4.49 13.44 -2.99
C SER A 152 4.45 14.00 -4.41
N ILE A 153 5.03 15.19 -4.59
CA ILE A 153 5.08 15.90 -5.88
C ILE A 153 6.32 15.56 -6.72
N ASP A 154 7.29 14.82 -6.17
CA ASP A 154 8.56 14.59 -6.88
C ASP A 154 9.11 13.16 -6.74
N LEU A 155 9.24 12.62 -5.55
CA LEU A 155 9.84 11.32 -5.27
C LEU A 155 8.94 10.52 -4.32
N ASN A 156 8.56 9.30 -4.70
CA ASN A 156 7.76 8.46 -3.80
C ASN A 156 8.56 8.04 -2.56
N ALA A 157 7.87 7.86 -1.44
CA ALA A 157 8.48 7.55 -0.15
C ALA A 157 9.34 6.28 -0.18
N GLY A 158 8.86 5.20 -0.83
CA GLY A 158 9.66 3.99 -0.99
C GLY A 158 10.89 4.22 -1.88
N GLN A 159 10.80 5.05 -2.92
CA GLN A 159 11.94 5.42 -3.75
C GLN A 159 12.98 6.24 -2.95
N TYR A 160 12.52 7.11 -2.04
CA TYR A 160 13.41 7.84 -1.14
C TYR A 160 14.16 6.87 -0.21
N VAL A 161 13.45 5.95 0.44
CA VAL A 161 14.04 4.90 1.28
C VAL A 161 15.05 4.06 0.50
N ASP A 162 14.67 3.59 -0.68
CA ASP A 162 15.51 2.74 -1.53
C ASP A 162 16.75 3.49 -2.04
N ARG A 163 16.60 4.76 -2.43
CA ARG A 163 17.72 5.59 -2.90
C ARG A 163 18.77 5.75 -1.82
N VAL A 164 18.37 6.10 -0.60
CA VAL A 164 19.29 6.28 0.51
C VAL A 164 19.88 4.94 0.97
N GLY A 165 19.04 3.90 1.10
CA GLY A 165 19.50 2.57 1.50
C GLY A 165 20.53 1.97 0.54
N VAL A 166 20.28 2.07 -0.77
CA VAL A 166 21.25 1.60 -1.78
C VAL A 166 22.55 2.43 -1.73
N ALA A 167 22.47 3.74 -1.51
CA ALA A 167 23.66 4.59 -1.34
C ALA A 167 24.46 4.21 -0.08
N LEU A 168 23.81 3.69 0.95
CA LEU A 168 24.44 3.13 2.17
C LEU A 168 24.95 1.68 1.96
N GLY A 169 24.83 1.11 0.75
CA GLY A 169 25.31 -0.26 0.43
C GLY A 169 24.28 -1.38 0.63
N MET A 170 23.03 -1.05 0.95
CA MET A 170 21.96 -2.04 1.14
C MET A 170 21.45 -2.61 -0.19
N LYS A 171 20.84 -3.79 -0.15
CA LYS A 171 20.18 -4.39 -1.32
C LYS A 171 18.80 -3.77 -1.55
N PHE A 172 18.43 -3.65 -2.82
CA PHE A 172 17.07 -3.26 -3.21
C PHE A 172 16.09 -4.46 -3.10
N PRO A 173 14.88 -4.27 -2.53
CA PRO A 173 14.37 -3.07 -1.84
C PRO A 173 14.99 -2.93 -0.43
N ALA A 174 15.32 -1.67 -0.06
CA ALA A 174 16.15 -1.39 1.12
C ALA A 174 15.36 -1.19 2.42
N GLY A 175 14.03 -1.05 2.36
CA GLY A 175 13.21 -0.60 3.50
C GLY A 175 13.41 -1.40 4.78
N ALA A 176 13.34 -2.73 4.72
CA ALA A 176 13.49 -3.58 5.89
C ALA A 176 14.92 -3.58 6.48
N GLU A 177 15.94 -3.40 5.63
CA GLU A 177 17.33 -3.31 6.08
C GLU A 177 17.61 -1.92 6.67
N LEU A 178 17.07 -0.87 6.06
CA LEU A 178 17.16 0.51 6.57
C LEU A 178 16.54 0.61 7.97
N GLU A 179 15.35 0.04 8.19
CA GLU A 179 14.70 0.01 9.50
C GLU A 179 15.57 -0.69 10.57
N LYS A 180 16.21 -1.82 10.22
CA LYS A 180 17.12 -2.51 11.15
C LYS A 180 18.35 -1.68 11.51
N ILE A 181 18.90 -0.93 10.56
CA ILE A 181 20.06 -0.08 10.78
C ILE A 181 19.66 1.17 11.55
N ALA A 182 18.52 1.78 11.27
CA ALA A 182 17.97 2.91 12.01
C ALA A 182 17.78 2.59 13.50
N ALA A 183 17.28 1.37 13.79
CA ALA A 183 17.08 0.90 15.18
C ALA A 183 18.38 0.74 16.01
N GLN A 184 19.56 0.91 15.41
CA GLN A 184 20.84 0.84 16.10
C GLN A 184 21.32 2.23 16.60
N SER A 185 20.53 3.29 16.39
CA SER A 185 20.88 4.65 16.81
C SER A 185 19.75 5.30 17.57
N ASP A 186 20.10 6.01 18.65
CA ASP A 186 19.20 6.90 19.36
C ASP A 186 19.36 8.36 18.90
N GLU A 187 20.35 8.63 18.04
CA GLU A 187 20.64 9.97 17.53
C GLU A 187 20.14 10.11 16.09
N ILE A 188 19.24 11.08 15.89
CA ILE A 188 18.67 11.41 14.57
C ILE A 188 19.61 12.39 13.84
N TYR A 189 20.08 12.02 12.65
CA TYR A 189 20.65 13.01 11.73
C TYR A 189 19.50 13.84 11.13
N SER A 190 19.51 15.15 11.39
CA SER A 190 18.43 16.04 10.96
C SER A 190 18.40 16.17 9.44
N LEU A 191 17.41 15.58 8.80
CA LEU A 191 17.10 15.75 7.39
C LEU A 191 15.94 16.74 7.20
N PRO A 192 15.91 17.52 6.11
CA PRO A 192 14.83 18.46 5.84
C PRO A 192 13.46 17.79 5.81
N VAL A 193 12.44 18.53 6.23
CA VAL A 193 11.02 18.18 6.08
C VAL A 193 10.40 19.27 5.21
N SER A 194 9.87 18.88 4.06
CA SER A 194 9.27 19.81 3.09
C SER A 194 7.83 19.42 2.81
N VAL A 195 6.92 20.10 3.49
CA VAL A 195 5.47 19.93 3.34
C VAL A 195 4.84 21.31 3.16
N ARG A 196 4.05 21.44 2.12
CA ARG A 196 3.22 22.61 1.86
C ARG A 196 1.78 22.14 1.64
N ASP A 197 0.90 22.59 2.54
CA ASP A 197 -0.49 22.12 2.56
C ASP A 197 -0.54 20.57 2.65
N CYS A 198 -1.02 19.90 1.61
CA CYS A 198 -1.04 18.44 1.50
C CYS A 198 0.03 17.88 0.54
N GLU A 199 0.95 18.69 0.06
CA GLU A 199 2.03 18.29 -0.84
C GLU A 199 3.34 18.06 -0.08
N ILE A 200 4.03 16.96 -0.41
CA ILE A 200 5.30 16.53 0.19
C ILE A 200 6.38 16.53 -0.89
N SER A 201 7.54 17.15 -0.61
CA SER A 201 8.74 17.01 -1.45
C SER A 201 9.79 16.15 -0.74
N LEU A 202 10.23 15.07 -1.36
CA LEU A 202 11.21 14.12 -0.82
C LEU A 202 12.56 14.16 -1.54
N SER A 203 12.68 14.88 -2.66
CA SER A 203 13.95 15.03 -3.40
C SER A 203 14.98 15.84 -2.61
N GLY A 204 14.56 16.88 -1.89
CA GLY A 204 15.41 17.64 -0.99
C GLY A 204 16.02 16.82 0.15
N PRO A 205 15.20 16.13 0.95
CA PRO A 205 15.66 15.17 1.96
C PRO A 205 16.60 14.10 1.40
N ALA A 206 16.27 13.52 0.23
CA ALA A 206 17.12 12.52 -0.41
C ALA A 206 18.50 13.06 -0.79
N THR A 207 18.56 14.29 -1.30
CA THR A 207 19.81 14.97 -1.62
C THR A 207 20.63 15.28 -0.36
N ALA A 208 19.96 15.73 0.72
CA ALA A 208 20.60 15.98 1.99
C ALA A 208 21.20 14.69 2.60
N ALA A 209 20.48 13.58 2.52
CA ALA A 209 20.97 12.27 2.95
C ALA A 209 22.19 11.83 2.14
N SER A 210 22.21 12.03 0.80
CA SER A 210 23.38 11.73 -0.02
C SER A 210 24.62 12.52 0.40
N ARG A 211 24.47 13.81 0.69
CA ARG A 211 25.58 14.65 1.22
C ARG A 211 26.07 14.19 2.58
N ALA A 212 25.16 13.72 3.45
CA ALA A 212 25.53 13.18 4.76
C ALA A 212 26.36 11.89 4.62
N ILE A 213 26.00 11.03 3.66
CA ILE A 213 26.77 9.81 3.33
C ILE A 213 28.17 10.18 2.86
N GLU A 214 28.29 11.12 1.92
CA GLU A 214 29.57 11.62 1.41
C GLU A 214 30.44 12.26 2.51
N ALA A 215 29.82 12.92 3.50
CA ALA A 215 30.48 13.48 4.66
C ALA A 215 30.87 12.46 5.73
N GLY A 216 30.57 11.16 5.53
CA GLY A 216 30.95 10.09 6.46
C GLY A 216 30.11 10.01 7.73
N VAL A 217 28.88 10.56 7.71
CA VAL A 217 27.94 10.43 8.84
C VAL A 217 27.57 8.95 9.02
N ALA A 218 27.47 8.51 10.28
CA ALA A 218 27.15 7.12 10.60
C ALA A 218 25.84 6.65 9.92
N PRO A 219 25.85 5.48 9.24
CA PRO A 219 24.70 4.96 8.50
C PRO A 219 23.41 4.85 9.34
N SER A 220 23.53 4.47 10.62
CA SER A 220 22.39 4.34 11.53
C SER A 220 21.71 5.69 11.82
N LYS A 221 22.48 6.75 11.99
CA LYS A 221 21.96 8.11 12.21
C LYS A 221 21.25 8.64 10.96
N ILE A 222 21.80 8.37 9.77
CA ILE A 222 21.18 8.76 8.49
C ILE A 222 19.88 7.96 8.28
N ALA A 223 19.90 6.65 8.52
CA ALA A 223 18.73 5.80 8.38
C ALA A 223 17.58 6.24 9.29
N LEU A 224 17.88 6.53 10.57
CA LEU A 224 16.89 7.07 11.50
C LEU A 224 16.42 8.47 11.09
N GLY A 225 17.30 9.29 10.50
CA GLY A 225 16.95 10.59 9.91
C GLY A 225 15.96 10.46 8.75
N VAL A 226 16.11 9.44 7.89
CA VAL A 226 15.17 9.15 6.80
C VAL A 226 13.79 8.78 7.35
N GLU A 227 13.74 7.88 8.34
CA GLU A 227 12.47 7.50 8.98
C GLU A 227 11.80 8.70 9.64
N ASN A 228 12.56 9.52 10.37
CA ASN A 228 12.04 10.70 11.03
C ASN A 228 11.53 11.75 10.04
N SER A 229 12.26 12.02 8.96
CA SER A 229 11.83 12.99 7.96
C SER A 229 10.55 12.55 7.22
N LEU A 230 10.40 11.25 6.94
CA LEU A 230 9.16 10.68 6.38
C LEU A 230 8.00 10.76 7.38
N ALA A 231 8.23 10.32 8.61
CA ALA A 231 7.21 10.32 9.65
C ALA A 231 6.66 11.73 9.92
N GLU A 232 7.55 12.70 10.04
CA GLU A 232 7.20 14.11 10.24
C GLU A 232 6.49 14.70 9.01
N SER A 233 6.95 14.36 7.79
CA SER A 233 6.28 14.79 6.55
C SER A 233 4.85 14.26 6.47
N PHE A 234 4.66 12.98 6.75
CA PHE A 234 3.35 12.34 6.74
C PHE A 234 2.43 12.90 7.83
N ALA A 235 2.94 13.08 9.05
CA ALA A 235 2.15 13.64 10.14
C ALA A 235 1.65 15.05 9.81
N ARG A 236 2.52 15.94 9.31
CA ARG A 236 2.13 17.31 8.92
C ARG A 236 1.10 17.31 7.79
N CYS A 237 1.33 16.51 6.75
CA CYS A 237 0.42 16.40 5.62
C CYS A 237 -0.97 15.90 6.08
N LEU A 238 -1.02 14.87 6.93
CA LEU A 238 -2.25 14.31 7.48
C LEU A 238 -2.99 15.31 8.38
N LEU A 239 -2.27 16.05 9.24
CA LEU A 239 -2.87 17.08 10.11
C LEU A 239 -3.47 18.24 9.31
N ASN A 240 -2.78 18.69 8.25
CA ASN A 240 -3.29 19.74 7.37
C ASN A 240 -4.59 19.27 6.69
N ALA A 241 -4.58 18.08 6.09
CA ALA A 241 -5.76 17.52 5.43
C ALA A 241 -6.91 17.25 6.41
N ALA A 242 -6.61 16.72 7.59
CA ALA A 242 -7.62 16.46 8.62
C ALA A 242 -8.33 17.75 9.06
N LYS A 243 -7.57 18.83 9.21
CA LYS A 243 -8.11 20.16 9.53
C LYS A 243 -8.96 20.71 8.39
N GLU A 244 -8.46 20.67 7.15
CA GLU A 244 -9.15 21.21 5.97
C GLU A 244 -10.47 20.49 5.68
N HIS A 245 -10.45 19.15 5.74
CA HIS A 245 -11.61 18.31 5.42
C HIS A 245 -12.45 17.92 6.64
N GLN A 246 -12.11 18.38 7.85
CA GLN A 246 -12.79 18.08 9.12
C GLN A 246 -12.87 16.56 9.39
N ILE A 247 -11.76 15.86 9.22
CA ILE A 247 -11.65 14.41 9.36
C ILE A 247 -10.96 14.06 10.70
N SER A 248 -11.51 13.04 11.37
CA SER A 248 -10.97 12.49 12.62
C SER A 248 -10.47 11.05 12.51
N GLU A 249 -10.46 10.48 11.32
CA GLU A 249 -10.03 9.10 11.09
C GLU A 249 -9.07 9.00 9.90
N VAL A 250 -7.97 8.28 10.10
CA VAL A 250 -6.90 8.09 9.11
C VAL A 250 -6.59 6.61 8.98
N LEU A 251 -6.50 6.11 7.75
CA LEU A 251 -6.03 4.77 7.42
C LEU A 251 -4.67 4.86 6.74
N LEU A 252 -3.65 4.16 7.26
CA LEU A 252 -2.35 4.01 6.61
C LEU A 252 -2.29 2.72 5.80
N VAL A 253 -1.84 2.79 4.55
CA VAL A 253 -1.62 1.61 3.70
C VAL A 253 -0.34 1.73 2.88
N GLY A 254 0.19 0.61 2.43
CA GLY A 254 1.42 0.53 1.64
C GLY A 254 2.63 0.08 2.46
N GLY A 255 3.66 -0.40 1.76
CA GLY A 255 4.82 -1.04 2.39
C GLY A 255 5.68 -0.09 3.25
N VAL A 256 5.72 1.20 2.91
CA VAL A 256 6.49 2.20 3.70
C VAL A 256 5.83 2.43 5.06
N THR A 257 4.51 2.42 5.12
CA THR A 257 3.77 2.57 6.39
C THR A 257 3.84 1.32 7.28
N ALA A 258 4.48 0.23 6.83
CA ALA A 258 4.78 -0.92 7.67
C ALA A 258 5.90 -0.65 8.69
N ASN A 259 6.73 0.36 8.46
CA ASN A 259 7.83 0.77 9.32
C ASN A 259 7.33 1.19 10.72
N LYS A 260 7.92 0.62 11.77
CA LYS A 260 7.46 0.79 13.15
C LYS A 260 7.67 2.21 13.67
N TYR A 261 8.81 2.82 13.34
CA TYR A 261 9.13 4.20 13.75
C TYR A 261 8.12 5.17 13.15
N ILE A 262 7.88 5.06 11.83
CA ILE A 262 6.93 5.91 11.10
C ILE A 262 5.51 5.79 11.69
N ARG A 263 5.04 4.55 11.91
CA ARG A 263 3.72 4.32 12.53
C ARG A 263 3.59 4.94 13.90
N LYS A 264 4.59 4.72 14.77
CA LYS A 264 4.58 5.24 16.14
C LYS A 264 4.52 6.76 16.13
N HIS A 265 5.41 7.40 15.38
CA HIS A 265 5.48 8.86 15.30
C HIS A 265 4.17 9.49 14.78
N ILE A 266 3.61 8.94 13.69
CA ILE A 266 2.33 9.42 13.16
C ILE A 266 1.22 9.23 14.19
N SER A 267 1.16 8.07 14.85
CA SER A 267 0.14 7.76 15.86
C SER A 267 0.18 8.77 17.03
N GLU A 268 1.38 9.08 17.53
CA GLU A 268 1.56 10.05 18.61
C GLU A 268 1.10 11.45 18.17
N LYS A 269 1.52 11.89 16.98
CA LYS A 269 1.15 13.21 16.44
C LYS A 269 -0.35 13.37 16.18
N LEU A 270 -1.00 12.36 15.61
CA LEU A 270 -2.44 12.41 15.35
C LEU A 270 -3.26 12.35 16.65
N ALA A 271 -2.79 11.59 17.65
CA ALA A 271 -3.47 11.49 18.95
C ALA A 271 -3.50 12.83 19.71
N GLU A 272 -2.44 13.68 19.57
CA GLU A 272 -2.41 15.04 20.12
C GLU A 272 -3.59 15.91 19.60
N HIS A 273 -4.16 15.55 18.45
CA HIS A 273 -5.27 16.25 17.78
C HIS A 273 -6.61 15.49 17.78
N ASN A 274 -6.72 14.42 18.58
CA ASN A 274 -7.91 13.55 18.65
C ASN A 274 -8.25 12.88 17.29
N ILE A 275 -7.26 12.60 16.46
CA ILE A 275 -7.42 11.88 15.20
C ILE A 275 -7.05 10.42 15.42
N MET A 276 -7.98 9.53 15.09
CA MET A 276 -7.78 8.09 15.23
C MET A 276 -7.02 7.53 14.04
N LEU A 277 -5.97 6.77 14.31
CA LEU A 277 -5.15 6.11 13.30
C LEU A 277 -5.46 4.62 13.23
N TYR A 278 -5.81 4.17 12.03
CA TYR A 278 -5.98 2.77 11.70
C TYR A 278 -4.80 2.28 10.86
N VAL A 279 -4.22 1.17 11.30
CA VAL A 279 -3.03 0.61 10.65
C VAL A 279 -3.29 -0.88 10.43
N PRO A 280 -3.24 -1.38 9.21
CA PRO A 280 -3.36 -2.80 8.93
C PRO A 280 -2.20 -3.59 9.52
N ASP A 281 -2.41 -4.88 9.74
CA ASP A 281 -1.31 -5.80 10.02
C ASP A 281 -0.23 -5.64 8.94
N SER A 282 1.04 -5.74 9.37
CA SER A 282 2.20 -5.58 8.47
C SER A 282 2.17 -6.54 7.28
N LEU A 283 1.58 -7.72 7.44
CA LEU A 283 1.38 -8.69 6.36
C LEU A 283 0.49 -8.14 5.25
N TYR A 284 -0.49 -7.29 5.57
CA TYR A 284 -1.48 -6.76 4.62
C TYR A 284 -1.23 -5.31 4.22
N SER A 285 -0.17 -4.68 4.74
CA SER A 285 0.26 -3.33 4.34
C SER A 285 0.90 -3.30 2.95
N SER A 286 1.57 -4.39 2.53
CA SER A 286 2.15 -4.54 1.19
C SER A 286 1.16 -5.18 0.22
N ASP A 287 1.55 -5.31 -1.07
CA ASP A 287 0.74 -5.97 -2.10
C ASP A 287 0.21 -7.33 -1.66
N ASN A 288 -1.10 -7.49 -1.70
CA ASN A 288 -1.83 -8.71 -1.36
C ASN A 288 -3.12 -8.81 -2.18
N ALA A 289 -3.82 -9.94 -2.12
CA ALA A 289 -5.11 -10.15 -2.78
C ALA A 289 -6.31 -10.12 -1.82
N VAL A 290 -6.05 -9.95 -0.52
CA VAL A 290 -7.13 -9.97 0.50
C VAL A 290 -8.11 -8.83 0.27
N GLY A 291 -7.63 -7.64 -0.10
CA GLY A 291 -8.51 -6.52 -0.42
C GLY A 291 -9.44 -6.79 -1.61
N CYS A 292 -8.96 -7.48 -2.65
CA CYS A 292 -9.83 -7.91 -3.76
C CYS A 292 -10.93 -8.86 -3.27
N ALA A 293 -10.58 -9.83 -2.41
CA ALA A 293 -11.56 -10.77 -1.84
C ALA A 293 -12.55 -10.05 -0.91
N ALA A 294 -12.09 -9.10 -0.09
CA ALA A 294 -12.93 -8.29 0.78
C ALA A 294 -13.91 -7.41 -0.01
N ALA A 295 -13.46 -6.78 -1.10
CA ALA A 295 -14.32 -6.03 -2.01
C ALA A 295 -15.41 -6.92 -2.64
N ALA A 296 -15.03 -8.11 -3.13
CA ALA A 296 -15.99 -9.05 -3.71
C ALA A 296 -17.04 -9.48 -2.68
N ARG A 297 -16.61 -9.85 -1.47
CA ARG A 297 -17.51 -10.21 -0.37
C ARG A 297 -18.49 -9.08 -0.07
N ARG A 298 -18.03 -7.86 0.12
CA ARG A 298 -18.86 -6.69 0.44
C ARG A 298 -19.90 -6.40 -0.65
N MET A 299 -19.55 -6.56 -1.92
CA MET A 299 -20.50 -6.41 -3.04
C MET A 299 -21.57 -7.47 -3.03
N LEU A 300 -21.22 -8.74 -2.78
CA LEU A 300 -22.16 -9.86 -2.72
C LEU A 300 -23.14 -9.75 -1.56
N GLU A 301 -22.72 -9.27 -0.40
CA GLU A 301 -23.60 -9.04 0.75
C GLU A 301 -24.73 -8.06 0.40
N LYS A 302 -24.40 -6.95 -0.25
CA LYS A 302 -25.39 -5.93 -0.67
C LYS A 302 -26.35 -6.41 -1.76
N CYS A 303 -25.92 -7.34 -2.61
CA CYS A 303 -26.84 -7.94 -3.60
C CYS A 303 -27.86 -8.86 -2.96
N ASN A 304 -27.54 -9.47 -1.81
CA ASN A 304 -28.45 -10.36 -1.09
C ASN A 304 -29.45 -9.61 -0.18
N ASP A 305 -29.14 -8.38 0.18
CA ASP A 305 -30.00 -7.51 1.02
C ASP A 305 -31.02 -6.68 0.22
N ARG A 306 -31.04 -6.86 -1.12
CA ARG A 306 -32.03 -6.27 -2.04
C ARG A 306 -33.00 -7.32 -2.52
#